data_f4b83d19a0c58c47c37589822c0f83b9
#
_entry.id   f4b83d19a0c58c47c37589822c0f83b9
#
_cell.length_a   1.000
_cell.length_b   1.000
_cell.length_c   1.000
_cell.angle_alpha   90.00
_cell.angle_beta   90.00
_cell.angle_gamma   90.00
#
_symmetry.space_group_name_H-M   'P 1'
#
loop_
_entity.id
_entity.type
_entity.pdbx_description
1 polymer ?
#
loop_
_entity_poly.entity_id
_entity_poly.type
_entity_poly.pdbx_seq_one_letter_code
_entity_poly.pdbx_strand_id
1 'polypeptide(L)'
;LEEIEKEGMLKERGSLPASYDPLKQYLTEVSRYPLLSREEEKALAELVYRQKDKEAARTLILSNLKLVVKIALGYYNTYMNVRDLIQEGNIGLMQAVKKYNPYKGTKFSTYASFWIRAYMLKYIRNNWSLVKIGTTESEKKLFYGLEKEKRRLEAKGIIPVPQLLASNLDVKQQDIEDMERRLSMADVSLDQPAYEEGEETMMDMVKSDGNIEDMVEEREKKKIAALKIAEFRGMLNERELYIFEHRIMTDEPMTLQEIGDHFNISRERARQIEKGVSAKVSTHLIGSGGKRPAASKRENVA
;
A
#
# COMPACT_ATOMS: atom_id res chain seq x y z
N LEU A 1 29.42 -19.16 14.27
CA LEU A 1 28.77 -20.06 13.30
C LEU A 1 28.38 -21.38 13.97
N GLU A 2 29.24 -21.96 14.83
CA GLU A 2 28.97 -23.20 15.59
C GLU A 2 27.83 -23.04 16.61
N GLU A 3 27.63 -21.88 17.21
CA GLU A 3 26.53 -21.62 18.14
C GLU A 3 25.17 -21.45 17.41
N ILE A 4 25.18 -20.94 16.18
CA ILE A 4 23.99 -20.79 15.35
C ILE A 4 23.51 -22.15 14.81
N GLU A 5 24.41 -23.10 14.58
CA GLU A 5 24.07 -24.48 14.21
C GLU A 5 23.35 -25.22 15.35
N LYS A 6 23.62 -24.89 16.62
CA LYS A 6 22.98 -25.54 17.78
C LYS A 6 21.59 -24.99 18.13
N GLU A 7 21.34 -23.69 17.94
CA GLU A 7 20.02 -23.10 18.22
C GLU A 7 18.99 -23.35 17.12
N GLY A 8 19.41 -23.46 15.85
CA GLY A 8 18.53 -23.75 14.71
C GLY A 8 17.96 -25.17 14.69
N MET A 9 18.58 -26.11 15.41
CA MET A 9 18.19 -27.53 15.43
C MET A 9 17.02 -27.87 16.37
N LEU A 10 16.50 -26.94 17.16
CA LEU A 10 15.54 -27.25 18.23
C LEU A 10 14.07 -26.95 17.97
N LYS A 11 13.67 -26.47 16.79
CA LYS A 11 12.25 -26.08 16.55
C LYS A 11 11.61 -26.47 15.22
N GLU A 12 11.97 -27.59 14.59
CA GLU A 12 11.16 -28.14 13.49
C GLU A 12 10.83 -29.61 13.72
N ARG A 13 9.70 -29.88 14.35
CA ARG A 13 9.01 -31.17 14.28
C ARG A 13 8.01 -31.12 13.12
N GLY A 14 8.44 -31.61 11.96
CA GLY A 14 7.62 -31.79 10.77
C GLY A 14 8.45 -32.44 9.68
N SER A 15 8.34 -33.74 9.54
CA SER A 15 9.12 -34.65 8.69
C SER A 15 9.10 -34.26 7.20
N LEU A 16 10.16 -33.60 6.76
CA LEU A 16 10.65 -33.66 5.38
C LEU A 16 12.06 -34.25 5.43
N PRO A 17 12.51 -34.99 4.39
CA PRO A 17 13.80 -35.65 4.43
C PRO A 17 14.91 -34.65 4.66
N ALA A 18 15.83 -34.92 5.58
CA ALA A 18 16.86 -34.06 6.14
C ALA A 18 17.93 -33.52 5.13
N SER A 19 17.65 -33.49 3.82
CA SER A 19 18.63 -33.21 2.78
C SER A 19 18.46 -31.90 2.00
N TYR A 20 17.40 -31.11 2.24
CA TYR A 20 17.19 -29.92 1.41
C TYR A 20 16.71 -28.69 2.21
N ASP A 21 17.64 -28.10 2.98
CA ASP A 21 17.48 -26.75 3.52
C ASP A 21 18.21 -25.77 2.59
N PRO A 22 17.47 -24.99 1.79
CA PRO A 22 18.07 -24.03 0.86
C PRO A 22 18.89 -22.94 1.55
N LEU A 23 18.57 -22.58 2.80
CA LEU A 23 19.36 -21.63 3.59
C LEU A 23 20.72 -22.24 3.94
N LYS A 24 20.74 -23.47 4.42
CA LYS A 24 22.00 -24.18 4.76
C LYS A 24 22.89 -24.35 3.54
N GLN A 25 22.30 -24.68 2.38
CA GLN A 25 23.04 -24.77 1.12
C GLN A 25 23.67 -23.42 0.74
N TYR A 26 22.91 -22.34 0.80
CA TYR A 26 23.42 -20.99 0.54
C TYR A 26 24.56 -20.60 1.50
N LEU A 27 24.40 -20.84 2.80
CA LEU A 27 25.42 -20.57 3.80
C LEU A 27 26.73 -21.35 3.53
N THR A 28 26.58 -22.61 3.14
CA THR A 28 27.72 -23.47 2.75
C THR A 28 28.44 -22.90 1.52
N GLU A 29 27.71 -22.44 0.53
CA GLU A 29 28.27 -21.82 -0.67
C GLU A 29 28.99 -20.49 -0.33
N VAL A 30 28.36 -19.63 0.43
CA VAL A 30 28.96 -18.35 0.89
C VAL A 30 30.20 -18.57 1.73
N SER A 31 30.28 -19.67 2.48
CA SER A 31 31.45 -19.98 3.31
C SER A 31 32.73 -20.25 2.49
N ARG A 32 32.59 -20.70 1.24
CA ARG A 32 33.71 -21.01 0.34
C ARG A 32 34.48 -19.77 -0.11
N TYR A 33 33.87 -18.58 -0.09
CA TYR A 33 34.55 -17.36 -0.50
C TYR A 33 35.46 -16.82 0.61
N PRO A 34 36.78 -16.56 0.32
CA PRO A 34 37.69 -16.02 1.31
C PRO A 34 37.34 -14.59 1.68
N LEU A 35 37.73 -14.19 2.88
CA LEU A 35 37.68 -12.79 3.28
C LEU A 35 38.87 -12.07 2.67
N LEU A 36 38.67 -10.87 2.16
CA LEU A 36 39.69 -10.00 1.61
C LEU A 36 40.44 -9.27 2.72
N SER A 37 41.73 -9.09 2.54
CA SER A 37 42.53 -8.14 3.31
C SER A 37 42.13 -6.70 2.97
N ARG A 38 42.48 -5.74 3.82
CA ARG A 38 42.19 -4.32 3.59
C ARG A 38 42.83 -3.78 2.31
N GLU A 39 43.99 -4.28 1.96
CA GLU A 39 44.71 -3.86 0.77
C GLU A 39 44.09 -4.40 -0.50
N GLU A 40 43.69 -5.67 -0.51
CA GLU A 40 42.95 -6.29 -1.62
C GLU A 40 41.59 -5.66 -1.81
N GLU A 41 40.83 -5.41 -0.72
CA GLU A 41 39.56 -4.70 -0.76
C GLU A 41 39.71 -3.34 -1.44
N LYS A 42 40.75 -2.58 -1.07
CA LYS A 42 41.01 -1.27 -1.65
C LYS A 42 41.43 -1.36 -3.12
N ALA A 43 42.32 -2.29 -3.48
CA ALA A 43 42.75 -2.48 -4.87
C ALA A 43 41.60 -2.86 -5.80
N LEU A 44 40.73 -3.81 -5.39
CA LEU A 44 39.53 -4.19 -6.13
C LEU A 44 38.55 -3.02 -6.25
N ALA A 45 38.35 -2.26 -5.16
CA ALA A 45 37.49 -1.10 -5.18
C ALA A 45 37.99 0.01 -6.11
N GLU A 46 39.31 0.21 -6.23
CA GLU A 46 39.89 1.16 -7.17
C GLU A 46 39.68 0.73 -8.63
N LEU A 47 39.82 -0.56 -8.94
CA LEU A 47 39.49 -1.10 -10.27
C LEU A 47 38.03 -0.88 -10.64
N VAL A 48 37.11 -1.15 -9.70
CA VAL A 48 35.67 -0.89 -9.91
C VAL A 48 35.39 0.59 -10.13
N TYR A 49 35.99 1.46 -9.31
CA TYR A 49 35.75 2.90 -9.36
C TYR A 49 36.25 3.54 -10.65
N ARG A 50 37.49 3.18 -11.09
CA ARG A 50 38.14 3.79 -12.26
C ARG A 50 37.74 3.16 -13.57
N GLN A 51 37.67 1.81 -13.63
CA GLN A 51 37.56 1.04 -14.87
C GLN A 51 36.17 0.44 -15.04
N LYS A 52 35.29 0.48 -13.99
CA LYS A 52 34.00 -0.21 -13.93
C LYS A 52 34.16 -1.72 -14.19
N ASP A 53 35.25 -2.31 -13.76
CA ASP A 53 35.57 -3.70 -13.95
C ASP A 53 34.51 -4.58 -13.25
N LYS A 54 33.85 -5.44 -14.05
CA LYS A 54 32.81 -6.34 -13.57
C LYS A 54 33.35 -7.50 -12.75
N GLU A 55 34.52 -8.03 -13.07
CA GLU A 55 35.11 -9.15 -12.34
C GLU A 55 35.62 -8.70 -10.98
N ALA A 56 36.26 -7.52 -10.90
CA ALA A 56 36.63 -6.91 -9.63
C ALA A 56 35.38 -6.63 -8.75
N ALA A 57 34.32 -6.13 -9.34
CA ALA A 57 33.04 -5.91 -8.63
C ALA A 57 32.44 -7.22 -8.12
N ARG A 58 32.45 -8.29 -8.95
CA ARG A 58 31.99 -9.62 -8.58
C ARG A 58 32.77 -10.19 -7.40
N THR A 59 34.10 -10.13 -7.45
CA THR A 59 34.98 -10.61 -6.38
C THR A 59 34.72 -9.85 -5.08
N LEU A 60 34.57 -8.52 -5.14
CA LEU A 60 34.25 -7.68 -3.99
C LEU A 60 32.88 -8.01 -3.37
N ILE A 61 31.85 -8.32 -4.20
CA ILE A 61 30.53 -8.76 -3.72
C ILE A 61 30.65 -10.12 -3.04
N LEU A 62 31.20 -11.12 -3.72
CA LEU A 62 31.26 -12.50 -3.23
C LEU A 62 31.98 -12.60 -1.87
N SER A 63 33.10 -11.89 -1.71
CA SER A 63 33.89 -11.87 -0.46
C SER A 63 33.14 -11.20 0.71
N ASN A 64 32.12 -10.36 0.43
CA ASN A 64 31.36 -9.64 1.44
C ASN A 64 29.93 -10.22 1.68
N LEU A 65 29.57 -11.36 1.06
CA LEU A 65 28.28 -12.01 1.30
C LEU A 65 28.11 -12.45 2.77
N LYS A 66 29.19 -12.87 3.43
CA LYS A 66 29.18 -13.20 4.88
C LYS A 66 28.72 -12.02 5.73
N LEU A 67 29.05 -10.79 5.35
CA LEU A 67 28.60 -9.59 6.04
C LEU A 67 27.09 -9.41 5.91
N VAL A 68 26.53 -9.69 4.72
CA VAL A 68 25.07 -9.62 4.50
C VAL A 68 24.34 -10.62 5.40
N VAL A 69 24.80 -11.88 5.42
CA VAL A 69 24.23 -12.91 6.29
C VAL A 69 24.27 -12.50 7.76
N LYS A 70 25.42 -12.02 8.24
CA LYS A 70 25.57 -11.54 9.63
C LYS A 70 24.58 -10.45 9.99
N ILE A 71 24.33 -9.51 9.09
CA ILE A 71 23.38 -8.41 9.30
C ILE A 71 21.95 -8.94 9.26
N ALA A 72 21.62 -9.82 8.30
CA ALA A 72 20.27 -10.40 8.17
C ALA A 72 19.85 -11.20 9.40
N LEU A 73 20.75 -12.00 9.96
CA LEU A 73 20.51 -12.77 11.18
C LEU A 73 20.20 -11.88 12.39
N GLY A 74 20.69 -10.65 12.43
CA GLY A 74 20.32 -9.68 13.46
C GLY A 74 18.84 -9.24 13.43
N TYR A 75 18.14 -9.49 12.32
CA TYR A 75 16.70 -9.21 12.16
C TYR A 75 15.82 -10.46 12.25
N TYR A 76 16.39 -11.64 12.53
CA TYR A 76 15.64 -12.92 12.57
C TYR A 76 14.44 -12.90 13.50
N ASN A 77 14.58 -12.30 14.69
CA ASN A 77 13.50 -12.21 15.67
C ASN A 77 12.39 -11.24 15.27
N THR A 78 12.66 -10.34 14.33
CA THR A 78 11.70 -9.33 13.88
C THR A 78 10.99 -9.76 12.60
N TYR A 79 11.67 -10.57 11.76
CA TYR A 79 11.14 -11.00 10.46
C TYR A 79 11.55 -12.45 10.17
N MET A 80 10.57 -13.34 10.07
CA MET A 80 10.83 -14.78 9.98
C MET A 80 11.47 -15.24 8.67
N ASN A 81 11.27 -14.51 7.55
CA ASN A 81 11.83 -14.92 6.26
C ASN A 81 13.24 -14.34 6.04
N VAL A 82 14.21 -14.95 6.69
CA VAL A 82 15.64 -14.54 6.60
C VAL A 82 16.19 -14.64 5.17
N ARG A 83 15.72 -15.59 4.37
CA ARG A 83 16.20 -15.79 2.99
C ARG A 83 15.95 -14.55 2.13
N ASP A 84 14.75 -14.00 2.19
CA ASP A 84 14.41 -12.79 1.44
C ASP A 84 15.20 -11.59 1.94
N LEU A 85 15.41 -11.48 3.26
CA LEU A 85 16.26 -10.43 3.83
C LEU A 85 17.71 -10.52 3.33
N ILE A 86 18.25 -11.72 3.21
CA ILE A 86 19.60 -11.93 2.65
C ILE A 86 19.63 -11.45 1.20
N GLN A 87 18.63 -11.79 0.38
CA GLN A 87 18.62 -11.36 -1.03
C GLN A 87 18.48 -9.84 -1.17
N GLU A 88 17.59 -9.22 -0.40
CA GLU A 88 17.51 -7.75 -0.35
C GLU A 88 18.82 -7.09 0.15
N GLY A 89 19.45 -7.70 1.14
CA GLY A 89 20.78 -7.27 1.58
C GLY A 89 21.85 -7.41 0.50
N ASN A 90 21.80 -8.47 -0.32
CA ASN A 90 22.70 -8.64 -1.46
C ASN A 90 22.50 -7.53 -2.51
N ILE A 91 21.24 -7.13 -2.76
CA ILE A 91 20.94 -5.99 -3.64
C ILE A 91 21.54 -4.70 -3.04
N GLY A 92 21.40 -4.50 -1.73
CA GLY A 92 22.03 -3.40 -1.01
C GLY A 92 23.57 -3.40 -1.14
N LEU A 93 24.21 -4.56 -1.00
CA LEU A 93 25.64 -4.74 -1.19
C LEU A 93 26.07 -4.38 -2.62
N MET A 94 25.34 -4.82 -3.64
CA MET A 94 25.61 -4.45 -5.04
C MET A 94 25.50 -2.94 -5.27
N GLN A 95 24.56 -2.27 -4.64
CA GLN A 95 24.47 -0.81 -4.71
C GLN A 95 25.63 -0.12 -3.99
N ALA A 96 26.08 -0.69 -2.87
CA ALA A 96 27.26 -0.18 -2.18
C ALA A 96 28.49 -0.25 -3.08
N VAL A 97 28.74 -1.39 -3.76
CA VAL A 97 29.86 -1.56 -4.69
C VAL A 97 29.83 -0.51 -5.81
N LYS A 98 28.66 -0.26 -6.40
CA LYS A 98 28.49 0.75 -7.47
C LYS A 98 28.81 2.18 -7.04
N LYS A 99 28.56 2.52 -5.78
CA LYS A 99 28.63 3.90 -5.27
C LYS A 99 29.83 4.15 -4.34
N TYR A 100 30.59 3.11 -4.01
CA TYR A 100 31.73 3.24 -3.11
C TYR A 100 32.87 4.04 -3.74
N ASN A 101 33.41 4.96 -2.96
CA ASN A 101 34.63 5.69 -3.32
C ASN A 101 35.79 5.30 -2.38
N PRO A 102 36.83 4.59 -2.89
CA PRO A 102 37.93 4.09 -2.07
C PRO A 102 38.85 5.22 -1.53
N TYR A 103 38.75 6.43 -2.09
CA TYR A 103 39.59 7.57 -1.68
C TYR A 103 39.04 8.34 -0.47
N LYS A 104 37.83 8.00 0.02
CA LYS A 104 37.24 8.65 1.21
C LYS A 104 37.72 8.10 2.55
N GLY A 105 38.68 7.16 2.57
CA GLY A 105 39.33 6.63 3.78
C GLY A 105 38.48 5.68 4.63
N THR A 106 37.21 5.46 4.31
CA THR A 106 36.33 4.51 5.01
C THR A 106 36.50 3.10 4.49
N LYS A 107 36.39 2.08 5.36
CA LYS A 107 36.38 0.68 4.91
C LYS A 107 35.13 0.39 4.11
N PHE A 108 35.25 -0.45 3.07
CA PHE A 108 34.11 -0.87 2.26
C PHE A 108 33.02 -1.56 3.10
N SER A 109 33.40 -2.48 3.97
CA SER A 109 32.47 -3.19 4.84
C SER A 109 31.62 -2.26 5.73
N THR A 110 32.23 -1.18 6.25
CA THR A 110 31.52 -0.16 7.01
C THR A 110 30.50 0.59 6.12
N TYR A 111 30.93 1.03 4.93
CA TYR A 111 30.05 1.70 3.97
C TYR A 111 28.94 0.78 3.47
N ALA A 112 29.25 -0.46 3.11
CA ALA A 112 28.30 -1.45 2.63
C ALA A 112 27.22 -1.77 3.69
N SER A 113 27.60 -1.84 4.97
CA SER A 113 26.68 -2.15 6.05
C SER A 113 25.50 -1.16 6.14
N PHE A 114 25.69 0.11 5.79
CA PHE A 114 24.60 1.09 5.74
C PHE A 114 23.62 0.79 4.59
N TRP A 115 24.14 0.45 3.41
CA TRP A 115 23.31 0.07 2.26
C TRP A 115 22.54 -1.21 2.52
N ILE A 116 23.22 -2.24 3.03
CA ILE A 116 22.62 -3.54 3.36
C ILE A 116 21.44 -3.33 4.33
N ARG A 117 21.68 -2.61 5.45
CA ARG A 117 20.62 -2.33 6.42
C ARG A 117 19.47 -1.51 5.82
N ALA A 118 19.77 -0.50 5.01
CA ALA A 118 18.74 0.35 4.39
C ALA A 118 17.80 -0.47 3.49
N TYR A 119 18.34 -1.41 2.70
CA TYR A 119 17.54 -2.27 1.84
C TYR A 119 16.73 -3.28 2.64
N MET A 120 17.34 -3.95 3.63
CA MET A 120 16.64 -4.86 4.53
C MET A 120 15.49 -4.19 5.28
N LEU A 121 15.72 -3.02 5.88
CA LEU A 121 14.71 -2.27 6.60
C LEU A 121 13.58 -1.79 5.68
N LYS A 122 13.91 -1.35 4.46
CA LYS A 122 12.91 -0.99 3.46
C LYS A 122 12.04 -2.20 3.11
N TYR A 123 12.64 -3.37 2.93
CA TYR A 123 11.94 -4.60 2.63
C TYR A 123 11.01 -5.02 3.78
N ILE A 124 11.50 -5.04 5.02
CA ILE A 124 10.71 -5.36 6.22
C ILE A 124 9.47 -4.47 6.28
N ARG A 125 9.64 -3.14 6.17
CA ARG A 125 8.51 -2.21 6.21
C ARG A 125 7.49 -2.44 5.09
N ASN A 126 7.96 -2.72 3.88
CA ASN A 126 7.08 -2.89 2.72
C ASN A 126 6.29 -4.20 2.74
N ASN A 127 6.79 -5.20 3.49
CA ASN A 127 6.21 -6.55 3.58
C ASN A 127 5.77 -6.89 5.00
N TRP A 128 5.60 -5.89 5.87
CA TRP A 128 5.14 -6.09 7.24
C TRP A 128 3.69 -6.55 7.31
N SER A 129 2.85 -5.98 6.47
CA SER A 129 1.41 -6.24 6.39
C SER A 129 0.96 -6.12 4.93
N LEU A 130 -0.17 -6.75 4.56
CA LEU A 130 -0.81 -6.68 3.25
C LEU A 130 -1.09 -5.23 2.85
N VAL A 131 -1.54 -4.42 3.81
CA VAL A 131 -1.69 -2.97 3.63
C VAL A 131 -0.39 -2.28 4.05
N LYS A 132 0.23 -1.53 3.13
CA LYS A 132 1.50 -0.84 3.42
C LYS A 132 1.40 0.10 4.61
N ILE A 133 2.25 -0.13 5.60
CA ILE A 133 2.44 0.72 6.77
C ILE A 133 3.67 1.61 6.54
N GLY A 134 3.61 2.86 7.01
CA GLY A 134 4.76 3.77 6.94
C GLY A 134 4.98 4.38 5.56
N THR A 135 3.95 4.97 4.99
CA THR A 135 4.00 5.67 3.70
C THR A 135 4.53 7.10 3.85
N THR A 136 4.14 7.81 4.90
CA THR A 136 4.60 9.16 5.22
C THR A 136 5.94 9.17 5.97
N GLU A 137 6.62 10.31 6.04
CA GLU A 137 7.89 10.44 6.77
C GLU A 137 7.71 10.24 8.29
N SER A 138 6.61 10.75 8.88
CA SER A 138 6.26 10.51 10.29
C SER A 138 6.02 9.03 10.56
N GLU A 139 5.23 8.34 9.72
CA GLU A 139 4.98 6.90 9.88
C GLU A 139 6.26 6.06 9.72
N LYS A 140 7.16 6.41 8.80
CA LYS A 140 8.46 5.73 8.66
C LYS A 140 9.31 5.89 9.93
N LYS A 141 9.36 7.10 10.47
CA LYS A 141 10.08 7.41 11.71
C LYS A 141 9.53 6.60 12.89
N LEU A 142 8.20 6.50 12.99
CA LEU A 142 7.52 5.72 14.00
C LEU A 142 7.75 4.22 13.83
N PHE A 143 7.65 3.69 12.62
CA PHE A 143 7.85 2.27 12.35
C PHE A 143 9.20 1.74 12.91
N TYR A 144 10.27 2.53 12.77
CA TYR A 144 11.60 2.14 13.24
C TYR A 144 11.94 2.62 14.66
N GLY A 145 11.31 3.72 15.09
CA GLY A 145 11.68 4.42 16.32
C GLY A 145 10.80 4.12 17.52
N LEU A 146 9.52 3.80 17.32
CA LEU A 146 8.53 3.71 18.39
C LEU A 146 8.88 2.65 19.44
N GLU A 147 9.11 1.40 19.02
CA GLU A 147 9.48 0.31 19.92
C GLU A 147 10.83 0.54 20.62
N LYS A 148 11.79 1.09 19.90
CA LYS A 148 13.08 1.43 20.48
C LYS A 148 12.96 2.50 21.57
N GLU A 149 12.12 3.50 21.35
CA GLU A 149 11.91 4.58 22.30
C GLU A 149 11.11 4.11 23.52
N LYS A 150 10.11 3.24 23.34
CA LYS A 150 9.38 2.59 24.41
C LYS A 150 10.33 1.84 25.34
N ARG A 151 11.13 0.93 24.79
CA ARG A 151 12.13 0.16 25.56
C ARG A 151 13.15 1.06 26.27
N ARG A 152 13.52 2.18 25.63
CA ARG A 152 14.42 3.16 26.25
C ARG A 152 13.82 3.84 27.48
N LEU A 153 12.54 4.18 27.43
CA LEU A 153 11.81 4.78 28.57
C LEU A 153 11.58 3.75 29.66
N GLU A 154 11.14 2.55 29.32
CA GLU A 154 10.95 1.43 30.27
C GLU A 154 12.25 1.08 31.00
N ALA A 155 13.37 1.03 30.30
CA ALA A 155 14.68 0.80 30.91
C ALA A 155 15.11 1.90 31.90
N LYS A 156 14.48 3.10 31.83
CA LYS A 156 14.66 4.21 32.78
C LYS A 156 13.58 4.22 33.86
N GLY A 157 12.67 3.24 33.90
CA GLY A 157 11.54 3.18 34.80
C GLY A 157 10.42 4.19 34.51
N ILE A 158 10.39 4.75 33.29
CA ILE A 158 9.40 5.74 32.87
C ILE A 158 8.34 5.05 32.03
N ILE A 159 7.06 5.25 32.37
CA ILE A 159 5.93 4.71 31.57
C ILE A 159 5.86 5.44 30.23
N PRO A 160 5.89 4.72 29.08
CA PRO A 160 5.87 5.32 27.76
C PRO A 160 4.45 5.78 27.35
N VAL A 161 4.02 6.96 27.86
CA VAL A 161 2.74 7.55 27.46
C VAL A 161 2.85 8.19 26.06
N PRO A 162 1.76 8.18 25.25
CA PRO A 162 1.79 8.69 23.88
C PRO A 162 2.28 10.14 23.75
N GLN A 163 1.94 11.01 24.69
CA GLN A 163 2.40 12.41 24.71
C GLN A 163 3.93 12.54 24.85
N LEU A 164 4.54 11.72 25.72
CA LEU A 164 5.99 11.72 25.91
C LEU A 164 6.71 11.16 24.70
N LEU A 165 6.16 10.10 24.08
CA LEU A 165 6.68 9.53 22.86
C LEU A 165 6.58 10.52 21.69
N ALA A 166 5.47 11.29 21.60
CA ALA A 166 5.26 12.32 20.61
C ALA A 166 6.34 13.43 20.68
N SER A 167 6.64 13.90 21.89
CA SER A 167 7.68 14.92 22.10
C SER A 167 9.08 14.39 21.80
N ASN A 168 9.39 13.14 22.18
CA ASN A 168 10.72 12.55 21.96
C ASN A 168 10.97 12.21 20.50
N LEU A 169 9.93 11.81 19.76
CA LEU A 169 10.01 11.44 18.36
C LEU A 169 9.64 12.59 17.41
N ASP A 170 9.27 13.76 17.92
CA ASP A 170 8.88 14.93 17.13
C ASP A 170 7.83 14.55 16.06
N VAL A 171 6.69 14.02 16.51
CA VAL A 171 5.52 13.61 15.72
C VAL A 171 4.24 13.95 16.48
N LYS A 172 3.09 13.89 15.82
CA LYS A 172 1.81 14.12 16.48
C LYS A 172 1.43 12.92 17.35
N GLN A 173 0.75 13.17 18.48
CA GLN A 173 0.25 12.10 19.34
C GLN A 173 -0.67 11.13 18.61
N GLN A 174 -1.54 11.64 17.75
CA GLN A 174 -2.47 10.82 16.97
C GLN A 174 -1.74 9.85 16.04
N ASP A 175 -0.62 10.27 15.42
CA ASP A 175 0.21 9.41 14.56
C ASP A 175 0.78 8.22 15.36
N ILE A 176 1.08 8.42 16.64
CA ILE A 176 1.56 7.35 17.54
C ILE A 176 0.46 6.35 17.83
N GLU A 177 -0.71 6.83 18.27
CA GLU A 177 -1.86 5.97 18.58
C GLU A 177 -2.31 5.14 17.38
N ASP A 178 -2.33 5.75 16.20
CA ASP A 178 -2.64 5.06 14.94
C ASP A 178 -1.56 4.03 14.58
N MET A 179 -0.28 4.36 14.75
CA MET A 179 0.83 3.43 14.48
C MET A 179 0.84 2.28 15.47
N GLU A 180 0.60 2.52 16.77
CA GLU A 180 0.48 1.45 17.77
C GLU A 180 -0.62 0.47 17.42
N ARG A 181 -1.79 0.97 17.03
CA ARG A 181 -2.91 0.15 16.60
C ARG A 181 -2.55 -0.70 15.40
N ARG A 182 -1.91 -0.11 14.37
CA ARG A 182 -1.50 -0.82 13.16
C ARG A 182 -0.41 -1.87 13.41
N LEU A 183 0.53 -1.60 14.32
CA LEU A 183 1.62 -2.54 14.64
C LEU A 183 1.17 -3.67 15.58
N SER A 184 0.14 -3.45 16.40
CA SER A 184 -0.39 -4.47 17.33
C SER A 184 -1.31 -5.48 16.64
N MET A 185 -1.87 -5.15 15.48
CA MET A 185 -2.77 -6.02 14.74
C MET A 185 -1.98 -6.79 13.69
N ALA A 186 -1.94 -8.10 13.81
CA ALA A 186 -1.44 -8.99 12.75
C ALA A 186 -2.54 -9.22 11.70
N ASP A 187 -2.12 -9.43 10.44
CA ASP A 187 -3.04 -9.86 9.40
C ASP A 187 -3.60 -11.24 9.74
N VAL A 188 -4.92 -11.39 9.69
CA VAL A 188 -5.62 -12.63 10.01
C VAL A 188 -6.03 -13.32 8.72
N SER A 189 -5.86 -14.65 8.65
CA SER A 189 -6.35 -15.42 7.51
C SER A 189 -7.87 -15.51 7.55
N LEU A 190 -8.53 -15.24 6.44
CA LEU A 190 -9.98 -15.42 6.30
C LEU A 190 -10.39 -16.89 6.31
N ASP A 191 -9.47 -17.80 5.97
CA ASP A 191 -9.71 -19.25 6.01
C ASP A 191 -9.52 -19.84 7.41
N GLN A 192 -9.11 -19.01 8.39
CA GLN A 192 -8.99 -19.47 9.77
C GLN A 192 -10.36 -19.77 10.36
N PRO A 193 -10.54 -20.88 11.11
CA PRO A 193 -11.77 -21.16 11.83
C PRO A 193 -12.14 -20.00 12.75
N ALA A 194 -13.40 -19.58 12.72
CA ALA A 194 -13.90 -18.50 13.59
C ALA A 194 -14.01 -18.94 15.05
N TYR A 195 -14.21 -20.25 15.30
CA TYR A 195 -14.33 -20.87 16.60
C TYR A 195 -13.48 -22.14 16.67
N GLU A 196 -13.04 -22.54 17.88
CA GLU A 196 -12.16 -23.70 18.07
C GLU A 196 -12.80 -25.05 17.64
N GLU A 197 -14.12 -25.17 17.66
CA GLU A 197 -14.86 -26.38 17.31
C GLU A 197 -15.88 -26.19 16.15
N GLY A 198 -15.78 -25.08 15.40
CA GLY A 198 -16.72 -24.75 14.32
C GLY A 198 -16.16 -25.03 12.92
N GLU A 199 -17.03 -25.38 11.97
CA GLU A 199 -16.68 -25.44 10.54
C GLU A 199 -16.70 -24.05 9.88
N GLU A 200 -17.23 -23.02 10.56
CA GLU A 200 -17.34 -21.64 10.06
C GLU A 200 -15.97 -20.96 10.04
N THR A 201 -15.67 -20.30 8.92
CA THR A 201 -14.43 -19.56 8.73
C THR A 201 -14.61 -18.06 9.07
N MET A 202 -13.51 -17.34 9.28
CA MET A 202 -13.56 -15.88 9.43
C MET A 202 -14.18 -15.20 8.22
N MET A 203 -14.09 -15.81 7.04
CA MET A 203 -14.71 -15.30 5.81
C MET A 203 -16.24 -15.31 5.88
N ASP A 204 -16.82 -16.34 6.50
CA ASP A 204 -18.28 -16.45 6.65
C ASP A 204 -18.85 -15.39 7.59
N MET A 205 -18.02 -14.84 8.49
CA MET A 205 -18.37 -13.76 9.40
C MET A 205 -18.25 -12.36 8.80
N VAL A 206 -17.58 -12.22 7.65
CA VAL A 206 -17.42 -10.92 6.99
C VAL A 206 -18.76 -10.49 6.41
N LYS A 207 -19.30 -9.40 6.96
CA LYS A 207 -20.55 -8.80 6.49
C LYS A 207 -20.35 -8.29 5.05
N SER A 208 -21.22 -8.71 4.14
CA SER A 208 -21.27 -8.16 2.79
C SER A 208 -21.80 -6.71 2.83
N ASP A 209 -21.24 -5.82 2.02
CA ASP A 209 -21.67 -4.42 1.91
C ASP A 209 -23.06 -4.28 1.25
N GLY A 210 -23.58 -5.35 0.67
CA GLY A 210 -24.89 -5.38 0.02
C GLY A 210 -26.02 -5.64 1.01
N ASN A 211 -26.75 -4.61 1.45
CA ASN A 211 -28.02 -4.81 2.10
C ASN A 211 -29.07 -5.21 1.05
N ILE A 212 -29.62 -6.41 1.17
CA ILE A 212 -30.64 -6.93 0.22
C ILE A 212 -31.85 -6.01 0.18
N GLU A 213 -32.23 -5.42 1.31
CA GLU A 213 -33.35 -4.46 1.40
C GLU A 213 -33.07 -3.22 0.54
N ASP A 214 -31.88 -2.61 0.67
CA ASP A 214 -31.49 -1.44 -0.13
C ASP A 214 -31.44 -1.78 -1.63
N MET A 215 -30.96 -2.97 -1.99
CA MET A 215 -30.95 -3.43 -3.39
C MET A 215 -32.34 -3.61 -3.96
N VAL A 216 -33.27 -4.15 -3.18
CA VAL A 216 -34.67 -4.32 -3.59
C VAL A 216 -35.35 -2.95 -3.71
N GLU A 217 -35.15 -2.08 -2.72
CA GLU A 217 -35.68 -0.72 -2.72
C GLU A 217 -35.16 0.10 -3.92
N GLU A 218 -33.85 0.02 -4.22
CA GLU A 218 -33.30 0.66 -5.42
C GLU A 218 -33.89 0.11 -6.71
N ARG A 219 -34.10 -1.20 -6.79
CA ARG A 219 -34.72 -1.86 -7.96
C ARG A 219 -36.16 -1.41 -8.16
N GLU A 220 -36.95 -1.32 -7.07
CA GLU A 220 -38.29 -0.81 -7.11
C GLU A 220 -38.35 0.67 -7.48
N LYS A 221 -37.49 1.49 -6.88
CA LYS A 221 -37.36 2.92 -7.24
C LYS A 221 -37.07 3.10 -8.73
N LYS A 222 -36.12 2.31 -9.26
CA LYS A 222 -35.79 2.32 -10.70
C LYS A 222 -36.94 1.90 -11.59
N LYS A 223 -37.73 0.87 -11.21
CA LYS A 223 -38.93 0.45 -11.94
C LYS A 223 -40.00 1.52 -11.94
N ILE A 224 -40.31 2.09 -10.76
CA ILE A 224 -41.30 3.15 -10.63
C ILE A 224 -40.88 4.38 -11.44
N ALA A 225 -39.61 4.77 -11.37
CA ALA A 225 -39.08 5.88 -12.16
C ALA A 225 -39.21 5.62 -13.66
N ALA A 226 -38.89 4.41 -14.13
CA ALA A 226 -39.01 4.02 -15.54
C ALA A 226 -40.45 4.09 -16.05
N LEU A 227 -41.41 3.62 -15.24
CA LEU A 227 -42.83 3.71 -15.57
C LEU A 227 -43.28 5.17 -15.67
N LYS A 228 -42.96 6.00 -14.68
CA LYS A 228 -43.29 7.44 -14.70
C LYS A 228 -42.65 8.18 -15.87
N ILE A 229 -41.41 7.83 -16.24
CA ILE A 229 -40.74 8.40 -17.40
C ILE A 229 -41.47 7.99 -18.70
N ALA A 230 -41.93 6.73 -18.79
CA ALA A 230 -42.67 6.25 -19.97
C ALA A 230 -44.03 6.97 -20.12
N GLU A 231 -44.76 7.14 -19.02
CA GLU A 231 -46.00 7.94 -19.00
C GLU A 231 -45.74 9.40 -19.40
N PHE A 232 -44.69 9.99 -18.83
CA PHE A 232 -44.31 11.38 -19.12
C PHE A 232 -43.95 11.60 -20.58
N ARG A 233 -43.24 10.64 -21.21
CA ARG A 233 -42.93 10.68 -22.65
C ARG A 233 -44.18 10.79 -23.51
N GLY A 234 -45.24 10.09 -23.14
CA GLY A 234 -46.51 10.13 -23.85
C GLY A 234 -47.28 11.49 -23.74
N MET A 235 -46.88 12.34 -22.78
CA MET A 235 -47.52 13.66 -22.58
C MET A 235 -46.74 14.80 -23.27
N LEU A 236 -45.54 14.52 -23.82
CA LEU A 236 -44.73 15.52 -24.45
C LEU A 236 -45.00 15.63 -25.96
N ASN A 237 -44.95 16.88 -26.46
CA ASN A 237 -44.93 17.13 -27.90
C ASN A 237 -43.59 16.71 -28.51
N GLU A 238 -43.54 16.47 -29.82
CA GLU A 238 -42.38 16.02 -30.56
C GLU A 238 -41.10 16.83 -30.24
N ARG A 239 -41.19 18.16 -30.19
CA ARG A 239 -40.07 19.05 -29.83
C ARG A 239 -39.66 18.95 -28.37
N GLU A 240 -40.62 18.82 -27.47
CA GLU A 240 -40.40 18.64 -26.05
C GLU A 240 -39.77 17.28 -25.75
N LEU A 241 -40.24 16.23 -26.43
CA LEU A 241 -39.68 14.88 -26.31
C LEU A 241 -38.24 14.84 -26.77
N TYR A 242 -37.90 15.46 -27.89
CA TYR A 242 -36.55 15.51 -28.38
C TYR A 242 -35.57 16.21 -27.40
N ILE A 243 -36.00 17.35 -26.85
CA ILE A 243 -35.23 18.08 -25.84
C ILE A 243 -35.08 17.23 -24.54
N PHE A 244 -36.14 16.55 -24.15
CA PHE A 244 -36.12 15.68 -22.99
C PHE A 244 -35.12 14.53 -23.15
N GLU A 245 -35.10 13.87 -24.29
CA GLU A 245 -34.22 12.71 -24.55
C GLU A 245 -32.76 13.11 -24.77
N HIS A 246 -32.50 14.15 -25.58
CA HIS A 246 -31.14 14.48 -26.01
C HIS A 246 -30.43 15.53 -25.12
N ARG A 247 -31.15 16.10 -24.15
CA ARG A 247 -30.57 17.11 -23.28
C ARG A 247 -30.81 16.87 -21.80
N ILE A 248 -31.95 16.32 -21.40
CA ILE A 248 -32.28 16.11 -19.98
C ILE A 248 -31.93 14.70 -19.51
N MET A 249 -32.17 13.69 -20.34
CA MET A 249 -31.98 12.26 -20.01
C MET A 249 -30.64 11.69 -20.42
N THR A 250 -29.75 12.46 -21.02
CA THR A 250 -28.46 12.00 -21.50
C THR A 250 -27.30 12.53 -20.65
N ASP A 251 -26.23 11.74 -20.52
CA ASP A 251 -24.98 12.16 -19.85
C ASP A 251 -24.20 13.21 -20.66
N GLU A 252 -24.36 13.19 -22.02
CA GLU A 252 -23.76 14.16 -22.93
C GLU A 252 -24.86 15.05 -23.54
N PRO A 253 -25.23 16.19 -22.91
CA PRO A 253 -26.34 17.01 -23.35
C PRO A 253 -25.99 17.81 -24.61
N MET A 254 -26.87 17.73 -25.64
CA MET A 254 -26.79 18.60 -26.82
C MET A 254 -26.88 20.07 -26.46
N THR A 255 -26.20 20.93 -27.22
CA THR A 255 -26.26 22.39 -27.02
C THR A 255 -27.60 22.95 -27.48
N LEU A 256 -28.02 24.06 -26.88
CA LEU A 256 -29.25 24.74 -27.28
C LEU A 256 -29.20 25.27 -28.74
N GLN A 257 -28.02 25.50 -29.26
CA GLN A 257 -27.81 25.92 -30.63
C GLN A 257 -28.11 24.76 -31.60
N GLU A 258 -27.57 23.58 -31.35
CA GLU A 258 -27.81 22.37 -32.14
C GLU A 258 -29.29 21.98 -32.18
N ILE A 259 -29.98 22.08 -31.03
CA ILE A 259 -31.44 21.86 -30.95
C ILE A 259 -32.17 22.93 -31.75
N GLY A 260 -31.74 24.20 -31.68
CA GLY A 260 -32.29 25.29 -32.44
C GLY A 260 -32.17 25.05 -33.96
N ASP A 261 -30.99 24.64 -34.40
CA ASP A 261 -30.69 24.35 -35.81
C ASP A 261 -31.53 23.14 -36.33
N HIS A 262 -31.68 22.09 -35.50
CA HIS A 262 -32.48 20.91 -35.85
C HIS A 262 -33.95 21.22 -36.08
N PHE A 263 -34.55 22.12 -35.31
CA PHE A 263 -35.99 22.46 -35.41
C PHE A 263 -36.26 23.82 -36.10
N ASN A 264 -35.23 24.48 -36.65
CA ASN A 264 -35.31 25.83 -37.24
C ASN A 264 -35.94 26.87 -36.29
N ILE A 265 -35.51 26.86 -35.02
CA ILE A 265 -35.96 27.79 -34.00
C ILE A 265 -34.77 28.54 -33.39
N SER A 266 -35.01 29.74 -32.82
CA SER A 266 -33.95 30.48 -32.15
C SER A 266 -33.48 29.75 -30.88
N ARG A 267 -32.19 29.91 -30.52
CA ARG A 267 -31.60 29.40 -29.29
C ARG A 267 -32.45 29.77 -28.04
N GLU A 268 -32.96 30.99 -28.01
CA GLU A 268 -33.79 31.43 -26.88
C GLU A 268 -35.16 30.69 -26.83
N ARG A 269 -35.72 30.36 -28.01
CA ARG A 269 -36.92 29.54 -28.07
C ARG A 269 -36.68 28.10 -27.59
N ALA A 270 -35.57 27.51 -27.96
CA ALA A 270 -35.16 26.19 -27.43
C ALA A 270 -34.99 26.22 -25.89
N ARG A 271 -34.38 27.29 -25.35
CA ARG A 271 -34.26 27.50 -23.88
C ARG A 271 -35.64 27.63 -23.18
N GLN A 272 -36.59 28.31 -23.81
CA GLN A 272 -37.94 28.43 -23.26
C GLN A 272 -38.65 27.06 -23.19
N ILE A 273 -38.49 26.23 -24.24
CA ILE A 273 -39.07 24.88 -24.28
C ILE A 273 -38.38 24.00 -23.21
N GLU A 274 -37.06 24.02 -23.11
CA GLU A 274 -36.29 23.31 -22.06
C GLU A 274 -36.81 23.64 -20.65
N LYS A 275 -36.98 24.94 -20.35
CA LYS A 275 -37.51 25.38 -19.07
C LYS A 275 -38.92 24.88 -18.82
N GLY A 276 -39.77 24.85 -19.86
CA GLY A 276 -41.13 24.29 -19.79
C GLY A 276 -41.11 22.80 -19.52
N VAL A 277 -40.25 22.05 -20.22
CA VAL A 277 -40.09 20.61 -20.00
C VAL A 277 -39.57 20.31 -18.59
N SER A 278 -38.56 21.05 -18.12
CA SER A 278 -38.01 20.91 -16.75
C SER A 278 -39.08 21.16 -15.67
N ALA A 279 -39.96 22.14 -15.87
CA ALA A 279 -41.08 22.41 -14.95
C ALA A 279 -42.11 21.25 -14.97
N LYS A 280 -42.44 20.72 -16.15
CA LYS A 280 -43.33 19.56 -16.30
C LYS A 280 -42.73 18.31 -15.65
N VAL A 281 -41.43 18.07 -15.82
CA VAL A 281 -40.68 16.98 -15.17
C VAL A 281 -40.79 17.10 -13.65
N SER A 282 -40.50 18.27 -13.10
CA SER A 282 -40.58 18.52 -11.65
C SER A 282 -41.97 18.27 -11.12
N THR A 283 -43.01 18.66 -11.83
CA THR A 283 -44.42 18.47 -11.40
C THR A 283 -44.84 17.01 -11.51
N HIS A 284 -44.45 16.31 -12.56
CA HIS A 284 -44.91 14.94 -12.83
C HIS A 284 -44.12 13.86 -12.10
N LEU A 285 -42.77 13.99 -12.07
CA LEU A 285 -41.89 12.98 -11.48
C LEU A 285 -41.70 13.16 -9.97
N ILE A 286 -41.65 14.39 -9.46
CA ILE A 286 -41.38 14.66 -8.04
C ILE A 286 -42.67 14.64 -7.22
N GLY A 287 -43.84 14.85 -7.84
CA GLY A 287 -45.13 14.89 -7.17
C GLY A 287 -45.26 16.11 -6.24
N SER A 288 -46.47 16.47 -5.85
CA SER A 288 -46.76 17.62 -4.96
C SER A 288 -46.37 17.42 -3.48
N GLY A 289 -45.42 16.53 -3.16
CA GLY A 289 -45.11 16.15 -1.77
C GLY A 289 -43.63 16.02 -1.38
N GLY A 290 -42.67 16.31 -2.26
CA GLY A 290 -41.25 16.14 -1.95
C GLY A 290 -40.47 17.46 -1.81
N LYS A 291 -39.96 17.78 -0.61
CA LYS A 291 -39.00 18.86 -0.41
C LYS A 291 -37.80 18.65 -1.35
N ARG A 292 -37.45 19.68 -2.12
CA ARG A 292 -36.22 19.72 -2.97
C ARG A 292 -35.00 19.29 -2.17
N PRO A 293 -34.17 18.31 -2.63
CA PRO A 293 -32.82 18.20 -2.14
C PRO A 293 -32.08 19.48 -2.52
N ALA A 294 -31.44 20.10 -1.53
CA ALA A 294 -30.61 21.30 -1.72
C ALA A 294 -29.56 21.02 -2.80
N ALA A 295 -29.49 21.90 -3.81
CA ALA A 295 -28.49 21.86 -4.84
C ALA A 295 -27.10 21.81 -4.19
N SER A 296 -26.37 20.71 -4.39
CA SER A 296 -24.96 20.61 -4.00
C SER A 296 -24.19 21.66 -4.78
N LYS A 297 -23.67 22.67 -4.08
CA LYS A 297 -22.68 23.59 -4.61
C LYS A 297 -21.49 22.76 -5.07
N ARG A 298 -21.28 22.72 -6.39
CA ARG A 298 -19.98 22.32 -6.94
C ARG A 298 -19.01 23.42 -6.54
N GLU A 299 -18.17 23.15 -5.56
CA GLU A 299 -16.99 23.95 -5.29
C GLU A 299 -16.04 23.82 -6.48
N ASN A 300 -15.86 24.93 -7.18
CA ASN A 300 -14.75 25.12 -8.10
C ASN A 300 -13.45 25.06 -7.31
N VAL A 301 -12.67 24.02 -7.54
CA VAL A 301 -11.25 24.02 -7.19
C VAL A 301 -10.51 24.54 -8.42
N ALA A 302 -9.97 25.74 -8.25
CA ALA A 302 -8.96 26.32 -9.15
C ALA A 302 -7.59 25.69 -8.86
#